data_a5e194572fa5cc0db3a4b164e9dc740e
#
_entry.id   a5e194572fa5cc0db3a4b164e9dc740e
#
_cell.length_a   1.000
_cell.length_b   1.000
_cell.length_c   1.000
_cell.angle_alpha   90.00
_cell.angle_beta   90.00
_cell.angle_gamma   90.00
#
_symmetry.space_group_name_H-M   'P 1'
#
loop_
_entity.id
_entity.type
_entity.pdbx_description
1 polymer ?
#
loop_
_entity_poly.entity_id
_entity_poly.type
_entity_poly.pdbx_seq_one_letter_code
_entity_poly.pdbx_strand_id
1 'polypeptide(L)'
;METLTKPTDTRLRRFTETGTVYPILFMISITHLLNDMMQSVIPAVYPLLKEKFGFTFAQIGIITLVFQMTSSLLQPFIGLYADRHPRPYSLAAGMCFTLLGLFTLSVAPGFVPILLAVGLIGCGSSVFHPESSRVAQLASGGRKGLAQSIFQVGGNAGGAMGPLLAALVVIPFGQASIGWFALAAILAILIL
;
A
#
# COMPACT_ATOMS: atom_id res chain seq x y z
N MET A 1 26.78 12.16 -34.62
CA MET A 1 25.36 11.86 -34.95
C MET A 1 25.20 10.37 -34.73
N GLU A 2 24.92 9.99 -33.48
CA GLU A 2 24.93 8.59 -33.02
C GLU A 2 23.52 8.02 -33.19
N THR A 3 23.38 7.06 -34.08
CA THR A 3 22.13 6.37 -34.34
C THR A 3 21.79 5.52 -33.11
N LEU A 4 20.82 5.97 -32.32
CA LEU A 4 20.20 5.18 -31.25
C LEU A 4 19.62 3.90 -31.85
N THR A 5 20.35 2.78 -31.72
CA THR A 5 19.90 1.45 -32.09
C THR A 5 18.66 1.09 -31.30
N LYS A 6 17.53 0.89 -31.97
CA LYS A 6 16.29 0.39 -31.39
C LYS A 6 16.56 -0.96 -30.69
N PRO A 7 16.03 -1.17 -29.48
CA PRO A 7 16.19 -2.45 -28.79
C PRO A 7 15.61 -3.58 -29.62
N THR A 8 16.43 -4.61 -29.86
CA THR A 8 16.07 -5.83 -30.62
C THR A 8 15.32 -6.87 -29.81
N ASP A 9 14.89 -6.53 -28.59
CA ASP A 9 14.14 -7.46 -27.75
C ASP A 9 12.67 -7.55 -28.18
N THR A 10 12.32 -8.65 -28.84
CA THR A 10 10.98 -8.96 -29.35
C THR A 10 9.92 -9.00 -28.23
N ARG A 11 10.31 -9.25 -26.98
CA ARG A 11 9.42 -9.22 -25.82
C ARG A 11 9.03 -7.79 -25.45
N LEU A 12 9.98 -6.86 -25.45
CA LEU A 12 9.71 -5.45 -25.20
C LEU A 12 8.87 -4.80 -26.32
N ARG A 13 9.04 -5.24 -27.58
CA ARG A 13 8.20 -4.78 -28.69
C ARG A 13 6.73 -5.17 -28.51
N ARG A 14 6.41 -6.37 -28.03
CA ARG A 14 5.01 -6.77 -27.81
C ARG A 14 4.27 -5.87 -26.81
N PHE A 15 4.94 -5.38 -25.77
CA PHE A 15 4.34 -4.48 -24.78
C PHE A 15 4.17 -3.03 -25.27
N THR A 16 4.92 -2.60 -26.27
CA THR A 16 4.77 -1.26 -26.88
C THR A 16 3.75 -1.22 -28.02
N GLU A 17 3.41 -2.37 -28.60
CA GLU A 17 2.41 -2.50 -29.67
C GLU A 17 0.98 -2.68 -29.13
N THR A 18 0.83 -3.16 -27.90
CA THR A 18 -0.47 -3.14 -27.19
C THR A 18 -0.69 -1.75 -26.63
N GLY A 19 -1.76 -1.06 -27.04
CA GLY A 19 -2.15 0.24 -26.51
C GLY A 19 -2.32 0.21 -24.97
N THR A 20 -2.49 1.37 -24.35
CA THR A 20 -2.72 1.49 -22.89
C THR A 20 -3.90 0.62 -22.44
N VAL A 21 -3.68 -0.24 -21.44
CA VAL A 21 -4.69 -1.15 -20.89
C VAL A 21 -5.39 -0.47 -19.70
N TYR A 22 -6.35 0.40 -20.00
CA TYR A 22 -7.07 1.18 -19.00
C TYR A 22 -7.74 0.36 -17.88
N PRO A 23 -8.39 -0.80 -18.14
CA PRO A 23 -8.97 -1.59 -17.06
C PRO A 23 -7.95 -1.96 -15.98
N ILE A 24 -6.74 -2.40 -16.36
CA ILE A 24 -5.67 -2.72 -15.40
C ILE A 24 -5.24 -1.46 -14.63
N LEU A 25 -5.10 -0.31 -15.31
CA LEU A 25 -4.72 0.95 -14.65
C LEU A 25 -5.77 1.40 -13.63
N PHE A 26 -7.05 1.27 -13.93
CA PHE A 26 -8.11 1.61 -12.97
C PHE A 26 -8.17 0.61 -11.82
N MET A 27 -8.05 -0.69 -12.08
CA MET A 27 -8.01 -1.70 -11.01
C MET A 27 -6.85 -1.47 -10.05
N ILE A 28 -5.64 -1.22 -10.57
CA ILE A 28 -4.47 -0.98 -9.73
C ILE A 28 -4.55 0.39 -9.01
N SER A 29 -5.21 1.39 -9.60
CA SER A 29 -5.48 2.67 -8.94
C SER A 29 -6.47 2.52 -7.78
N ILE A 30 -7.52 1.72 -7.95
CA ILE A 30 -8.49 1.41 -6.88
C ILE A 30 -7.82 0.64 -5.76
N THR A 31 -6.99 -0.36 -6.07
CA THR A 31 -6.26 -1.10 -5.02
C THR A 31 -5.24 -0.22 -4.31
N HIS A 32 -4.63 0.75 -5.00
CA HIS A 32 -3.77 1.76 -4.37
C HIS A 32 -4.57 2.68 -3.44
N LEU A 33 -5.76 3.12 -3.87
CA LEU A 33 -6.67 3.88 -3.00
C LEU A 33 -6.98 3.10 -1.71
N LEU A 34 -7.36 1.83 -1.82
CA LEU A 34 -7.66 1.00 -0.65
C LEU A 34 -6.45 0.81 0.25
N ASN A 35 -5.26 0.55 -0.32
CA ASN A 35 -4.02 0.39 0.43
C ASN A 35 -3.65 1.66 1.21
N ASP A 36 -3.63 2.82 0.56
CA ASP A 36 -3.22 4.08 1.19
C ASP A 36 -4.27 4.61 2.17
N MET A 37 -5.54 4.35 1.92
CA MET A 37 -6.62 4.60 2.87
C MET A 37 -6.38 3.85 4.19
N MET A 38 -6.07 2.54 4.12
CA MET A 38 -5.80 1.74 5.31
C MET A 38 -4.56 2.21 6.06
N GLN A 39 -3.50 2.59 5.35
CA GLN A 39 -2.28 3.08 5.96
C GLN A 39 -2.45 4.44 6.64
N SER A 40 -3.17 5.36 6.00
CA SER A 40 -3.37 6.71 6.53
C SER A 40 -4.31 6.76 7.74
N VAL A 41 -5.08 5.69 8.00
CA VAL A 41 -5.81 5.50 9.29
C VAL A 41 -4.83 5.42 10.47
N ILE A 42 -3.62 4.82 10.29
CA ILE A 42 -2.68 4.56 11.40
C ILE A 42 -2.31 5.85 12.14
N PRO A 43 -1.74 6.88 11.51
CA PRO A 43 -1.42 8.12 12.21
C PRO A 43 -2.67 8.86 12.70
N ALA A 44 -3.79 8.71 12.02
CA ALA A 44 -5.04 9.37 12.42
C ALA A 44 -5.61 8.83 13.73
N VAL A 45 -5.30 7.58 14.11
CA VAL A 45 -5.76 6.97 15.36
C VAL A 45 -4.76 7.10 16.51
N TYR A 46 -3.60 7.74 16.33
CA TYR A 46 -2.62 7.93 17.41
C TYR A 46 -3.19 8.64 18.66
N PRO A 47 -4.02 9.69 18.56
CA PRO A 47 -4.63 10.29 19.74
C PRO A 47 -5.45 9.29 20.55
N LEU A 48 -6.28 8.47 19.88
CA LEU A 48 -7.09 7.44 20.52
C LEU A 48 -6.22 6.37 21.22
N LEU A 49 -5.16 5.88 20.55
CA LEU A 49 -4.26 4.90 21.14
C LEU A 49 -3.48 5.48 22.31
N LYS A 50 -3.04 6.76 22.20
CA LYS A 50 -2.33 7.47 23.25
C LYS A 50 -3.21 7.60 24.50
N GLU A 51 -4.45 8.00 24.33
CA GLU A 51 -5.41 8.17 25.43
C GLU A 51 -5.75 6.81 26.07
N LYS A 52 -6.11 5.83 25.25
CA LYS A 52 -6.54 4.50 25.70
C LYS A 52 -5.47 3.76 26.52
N PHE A 53 -4.20 3.83 26.10
CA PHE A 53 -3.11 3.08 26.71
C PHE A 53 -2.14 3.93 27.56
N GLY A 54 -2.38 5.24 27.66
CA GLY A 54 -1.49 6.14 28.37
C GLY A 54 -0.10 6.29 27.75
N PHE A 55 0.02 6.16 26.41
CA PHE A 55 1.31 6.21 25.74
C PHE A 55 1.94 7.58 25.81
N THR A 56 3.26 7.59 26.00
CA THR A 56 4.09 8.78 25.87
C THR A 56 4.24 9.19 24.39
N PHE A 57 4.61 10.43 24.12
CA PHE A 57 4.94 10.87 22.77
C PHE A 57 6.12 10.08 22.16
N ALA A 58 7.09 9.65 23.00
CA ALA A 58 8.18 8.80 22.55
C ALA A 58 7.67 7.44 22.03
N GLN A 59 6.71 6.82 22.73
CA GLN A 59 6.10 5.56 22.25
C GLN A 59 5.32 5.74 20.95
N ILE A 60 4.58 6.83 20.78
CA ILE A 60 3.93 7.17 19.50
C ILE A 60 4.99 7.37 18.41
N GLY A 61 6.10 8.05 18.72
CA GLY A 61 7.23 8.20 17.79
C GLY A 61 7.84 6.85 17.38
N ILE A 62 7.96 5.90 18.31
CA ILE A 62 8.45 4.53 18.00
C ILE A 62 7.45 3.79 17.11
N ILE A 63 6.14 3.89 17.36
CA ILE A 63 5.11 3.30 16.49
C ILE A 63 5.24 3.85 15.07
N THR A 64 5.37 5.18 14.93
CA THR A 64 5.59 5.84 13.64
C THR A 64 6.88 5.35 12.98
N LEU A 65 7.98 5.28 13.74
CA LEU A 65 9.28 4.82 13.23
C LEU A 65 9.20 3.39 12.69
N VAL A 66 8.61 2.46 13.45
CA VAL A 66 8.46 1.06 13.01
C VAL A 66 7.63 0.99 11.73
N PHE A 67 6.51 1.72 11.68
CA PHE A 67 5.68 1.77 10.48
C PHE A 67 6.46 2.32 9.28
N GLN A 68 7.15 3.46 9.41
CA GLN A 68 7.91 4.08 8.32
C GLN A 68 9.11 3.25 7.87
N MET A 69 9.82 2.62 8.81
CA MET A 69 10.94 1.74 8.48
C MET A 69 10.47 0.52 7.67
N THR A 70 9.38 -0.10 8.06
CA THR A 70 8.84 -1.28 7.36
C THR A 70 8.13 -0.90 6.07
N SER A 71 7.43 0.23 6.00
CA SER A 71 6.68 0.63 4.80
C SER A 71 7.55 1.28 3.72
N SER A 72 8.58 2.04 4.10
CA SER A 72 9.35 2.85 3.14
C SER A 72 10.75 2.33 2.91
N LEU A 73 11.49 1.97 3.99
CA LEU A 73 12.89 1.55 3.85
C LEU A 73 13.03 0.18 3.19
N LEU A 74 12.03 -0.70 3.31
CA LEU A 74 12.04 -2.01 2.66
C LEU A 74 11.70 -1.93 1.15
N GLN A 75 11.01 -0.88 0.69
CA GLN A 75 10.56 -0.77 -0.72
C GLN A 75 11.69 -0.93 -1.75
N PRO A 76 12.86 -0.26 -1.63
CA PRO A 76 13.93 -0.42 -2.60
C PRO A 76 14.45 -1.85 -2.70
N PHE A 77 14.55 -2.55 -1.57
CA PHE A 77 15.02 -3.93 -1.53
C PHE A 77 14.01 -4.89 -2.15
N ILE A 78 12.74 -4.70 -1.83
CA ILE A 78 11.64 -5.51 -2.38
C ILE A 78 11.49 -5.23 -3.87
N GLY A 79 11.54 -3.96 -4.30
CA GLY A 79 11.48 -3.59 -5.72
C GLY A 79 12.62 -4.24 -6.51
N LEU A 80 13.85 -4.16 -6.03
CA LEU A 80 15.01 -4.79 -6.68
C LEU A 80 14.89 -6.32 -6.74
N TYR A 81 14.35 -6.95 -5.70
CA TYR A 81 14.10 -8.38 -5.69
C TYR A 81 13.00 -8.77 -6.68
N ALA A 82 11.89 -8.04 -6.69
CA ALA A 82 10.75 -8.28 -7.55
C ALA A 82 11.06 -8.06 -9.04
N ASP A 83 11.90 -7.10 -9.36
CA ASP A 83 12.37 -6.87 -10.75
C ASP A 83 13.15 -8.08 -11.29
N ARG A 84 13.90 -8.77 -10.42
CA ARG A 84 14.68 -9.95 -10.78
C ARG A 84 13.86 -11.25 -10.72
N HIS A 85 12.88 -11.31 -9.83
CA HIS A 85 12.07 -12.50 -9.54
C HIS A 85 10.58 -12.15 -9.52
N PRO A 86 9.98 -11.77 -10.66
CA PRO A 86 8.57 -11.38 -10.69
C PRO A 86 7.67 -12.55 -10.25
N ARG A 87 6.80 -12.27 -9.29
CA ARG A 87 5.86 -13.25 -8.73
C ARG A 87 4.43 -12.78 -8.98
N PRO A 88 3.55 -13.63 -9.56
CA PRO A 88 2.19 -13.22 -9.92
C PRO A 88 1.31 -12.89 -8.71
N TYR A 89 1.64 -13.41 -7.52
CA TYR A 89 0.84 -13.23 -6.30
C TYR A 89 1.48 -12.28 -5.28
N SER A 90 2.54 -11.55 -5.63
CA SER A 90 3.26 -10.67 -4.70
C SER A 90 2.35 -9.56 -4.13
N LEU A 91 1.51 -8.94 -4.98
CA LEU A 91 0.56 -7.91 -4.56
C LEU A 91 -0.46 -8.45 -3.55
N ALA A 92 -1.08 -9.60 -3.86
CA ALA A 92 -2.03 -10.24 -2.94
C ALA A 92 -1.36 -10.64 -1.62
N ALA A 93 -0.13 -11.16 -1.66
CA ALA A 93 0.65 -11.47 -0.46
C ALA A 93 0.92 -10.21 0.38
N GLY A 94 1.30 -9.10 -0.24
CA GLY A 94 1.45 -7.81 0.44
C GLY A 94 0.16 -7.38 1.14
N MET A 95 -0.99 -7.48 0.45
CA MET A 95 -2.29 -7.15 1.04
C MET A 95 -2.69 -8.09 2.18
N CYS A 96 -2.26 -9.37 2.16
CA CYS A 96 -2.45 -10.28 3.31
C CYS A 96 -1.69 -9.82 4.55
N PHE A 97 -0.47 -9.29 4.42
CA PHE A 97 0.25 -8.68 5.54
C PHE A 97 -0.50 -7.47 6.10
N THR A 98 -1.02 -6.61 5.23
CA THR A 98 -1.84 -5.46 5.64
C THR A 98 -3.12 -5.92 6.37
N LEU A 99 -3.81 -6.93 5.85
CA LEU A 99 -5.00 -7.54 6.47
C LEU A 99 -4.71 -8.05 7.87
N LEU A 100 -3.67 -8.86 8.03
CA LEU A 100 -3.24 -9.40 9.33
C LEU A 100 -2.85 -8.30 10.30
N GLY A 101 -2.14 -7.27 9.82
CA GLY A 101 -1.74 -6.12 10.62
C GLY A 101 -2.95 -5.31 11.12
N LEU A 102 -3.94 -5.03 10.27
CA LEU A 102 -5.17 -4.32 10.65
C LEU A 102 -5.97 -5.12 11.68
N PHE A 103 -6.11 -6.42 11.48
CA PHE A 103 -6.77 -7.28 12.44
C PHE A 103 -6.03 -7.28 13.78
N THR A 104 -4.71 -7.46 13.76
CA THR A 104 -3.88 -7.39 14.98
C THR A 104 -4.01 -6.04 15.66
N LEU A 105 -3.99 -4.93 14.91
CA LEU A 105 -4.14 -3.58 15.47
C LEU A 105 -5.50 -3.38 16.14
N SER A 106 -6.56 -3.95 15.57
CA SER A 106 -7.93 -3.81 16.11
C SER A 106 -8.10 -4.45 17.47
N VAL A 107 -7.37 -5.52 17.77
CA VAL A 107 -7.45 -6.28 19.04
C VAL A 107 -6.22 -6.11 19.93
N ALA A 108 -5.25 -5.30 19.52
CA ALA A 108 -3.98 -5.14 20.23
C ALA A 108 -4.21 -4.61 21.67
N PRO A 109 -3.74 -5.32 22.72
CA PRO A 109 -3.97 -4.94 24.10
C PRO A 109 -2.91 -3.97 24.66
N GLY A 110 -1.93 -3.53 23.86
CA GLY A 110 -0.87 -2.65 24.34
C GLY A 110 0.24 -2.40 23.32
N PHE A 111 1.34 -1.82 23.78
CA PHE A 111 2.40 -1.26 22.96
C PHE A 111 3.06 -2.28 22.00
N VAL A 112 3.52 -3.42 22.53
CA VAL A 112 4.25 -4.41 21.70
C VAL A 112 3.37 -5.02 20.60
N PRO A 113 2.13 -5.48 20.87
CA PRO A 113 1.22 -5.91 19.80
C PRO A 113 0.91 -4.83 18.77
N ILE A 114 0.82 -3.54 19.18
CA ILE A 114 0.65 -2.43 18.24
C ILE A 114 1.88 -2.29 17.34
N LEU A 115 3.11 -2.40 17.88
CA LEU A 115 4.33 -2.38 17.06
C LEU A 115 4.35 -3.50 16.03
N LEU A 116 3.96 -4.72 16.42
CA LEU A 116 3.85 -5.85 15.49
C LEU A 116 2.80 -5.58 14.40
N ALA A 117 1.65 -5.05 14.80
CA ALA A 117 0.57 -4.73 13.86
C ALA A 117 0.99 -3.69 12.81
N VAL A 118 1.57 -2.56 13.22
CA VAL A 118 2.01 -1.52 12.29
C VAL A 118 3.20 -1.99 11.44
N GLY A 119 4.06 -2.84 11.99
CA GLY A 119 5.14 -3.50 11.25
C GLY A 119 4.61 -4.40 10.13
N LEU A 120 3.58 -5.21 10.40
CA LEU A 120 2.91 -6.03 9.39
C LEU A 120 2.27 -5.18 8.29
N ILE A 121 1.55 -4.11 8.65
CA ILE A 121 0.94 -3.19 7.69
C ILE A 121 2.04 -2.55 6.83
N GLY A 122 3.14 -2.10 7.44
CA GLY A 122 4.27 -1.53 6.73
C GLY A 122 4.94 -2.53 5.77
N CYS A 123 5.14 -3.78 6.18
CA CYS A 123 5.64 -4.84 5.29
C CYS A 123 4.71 -5.06 4.09
N GLY A 124 3.40 -5.08 4.31
CA GLY A 124 2.42 -5.17 3.23
C GLY A 124 2.56 -4.03 2.23
N SER A 125 2.67 -2.80 2.73
CA SER A 125 2.88 -1.59 1.96
C SER A 125 4.18 -1.63 1.13
N SER A 126 5.27 -2.09 1.73
CA SER A 126 6.58 -2.15 1.07
C SER A 126 6.62 -3.13 -0.11
N VAL A 127 5.76 -4.14 -0.12
CA VAL A 127 5.54 -5.03 -1.26
C VAL A 127 4.61 -4.38 -2.29
N PHE A 128 3.51 -3.78 -1.81
CA PHE A 128 2.45 -3.28 -2.68
C PHE A 128 2.94 -2.15 -3.60
N HIS A 129 3.61 -1.11 -3.07
CA HIS A 129 3.96 0.08 -3.85
C HIS A 129 4.87 -0.18 -5.05
N PRO A 130 6.03 -0.86 -4.91
CA PRO A 130 6.89 -1.12 -6.07
C PRO A 130 6.23 -2.05 -7.08
N GLU A 131 5.54 -3.10 -6.64
CA GLU A 131 4.90 -4.06 -7.53
C GLU A 131 3.71 -3.45 -8.29
N SER A 132 2.85 -2.68 -7.62
CA SER A 132 1.71 -2.02 -8.25
C SER A 132 2.14 -0.93 -9.24
N SER A 133 3.18 -0.15 -8.91
CA SER A 133 3.80 0.81 -9.82
C SER A 133 4.37 0.11 -11.06
N ARG A 134 5.00 -1.06 -10.89
CA ARG A 134 5.49 -1.89 -11.98
C ARG A 134 4.35 -2.37 -12.90
N VAL A 135 3.25 -2.86 -12.31
CA VAL A 135 2.05 -3.26 -13.07
C VAL A 135 1.48 -2.08 -13.87
N ALA A 136 1.37 -0.89 -13.25
CA ALA A 136 0.92 0.31 -13.94
C ALA A 136 1.83 0.67 -15.12
N GLN A 137 3.15 0.54 -14.97
CA GLN A 137 4.11 0.78 -16.07
C GLN A 137 3.95 -0.24 -17.21
N LEU A 138 3.75 -1.52 -16.89
CA LEU A 138 3.53 -2.57 -17.89
C LEU A 138 2.23 -2.34 -18.67
N ALA A 139 1.16 -1.89 -18.00
CA ALA A 139 -0.13 -1.59 -18.61
C ALA A 139 -0.16 -0.27 -19.38
N SER A 140 0.93 0.51 -19.37
CA SER A 140 0.97 1.89 -19.90
C SER A 140 0.86 1.99 -21.42
N GLY A 141 1.22 0.93 -22.16
CA GLY A 141 1.32 0.99 -23.63
C GLY A 141 2.27 2.11 -24.12
N GLY A 142 3.36 2.36 -23.38
CA GLY A 142 4.34 3.43 -23.64
C GLY A 142 4.00 4.78 -23.00
N ARG A 143 2.78 4.98 -22.48
CA ARG A 143 2.34 6.23 -21.83
C ARG A 143 2.61 6.17 -20.31
N LYS A 144 3.88 5.97 -19.92
CA LYS A 144 4.27 5.76 -18.51
C LYS A 144 3.82 6.89 -17.57
N GLY A 145 3.92 8.15 -18.00
CA GLY A 145 3.47 9.31 -17.20
C GLY A 145 1.97 9.26 -16.92
N LEU A 146 1.14 8.98 -17.92
CA LEU A 146 -0.30 8.83 -17.76
C LEU A 146 -0.65 7.68 -16.80
N ALA A 147 0.00 6.53 -16.97
CA ALA A 147 -0.24 5.36 -16.13
C ALA A 147 0.10 5.64 -14.66
N GLN A 148 1.25 6.28 -14.41
CA GLN A 148 1.64 6.68 -13.05
C GLN A 148 0.71 7.77 -12.47
N SER A 149 0.21 8.69 -13.29
CA SER A 149 -0.76 9.68 -12.83
C SER A 149 -2.07 9.03 -12.39
N ILE A 150 -2.63 8.10 -13.18
CA ILE A 150 -3.85 7.37 -12.82
C ILE A 150 -3.62 6.57 -11.53
N PHE A 151 -2.50 5.86 -11.43
CA PHE A 151 -2.12 5.11 -10.24
C PHE A 151 -2.01 6.00 -9.00
N GLN A 152 -1.34 7.15 -9.11
CA GLN A 152 -1.10 8.07 -8.00
C GLN A 152 -2.37 8.80 -7.54
N VAL A 153 -3.32 9.07 -8.44
CA VAL A 153 -4.63 9.62 -8.07
C VAL A 153 -5.34 8.70 -7.07
N GLY A 154 -5.28 7.37 -7.29
CA GLY A 154 -5.82 6.41 -6.32
C GLY A 154 -5.16 6.54 -4.95
N GLY A 155 -3.83 6.51 -4.88
CA GLY A 155 -3.10 6.63 -3.61
C GLY A 155 -3.40 7.94 -2.87
N ASN A 156 -3.35 9.08 -3.57
CA ASN A 156 -3.64 10.38 -2.97
C ASN A 156 -5.09 10.46 -2.43
N ALA A 157 -6.06 9.91 -3.18
CA ALA A 157 -7.44 9.85 -2.73
C ALA A 157 -7.58 8.96 -1.49
N GLY A 158 -6.92 7.80 -1.47
CA GLY A 158 -6.87 6.91 -0.30
C GLY A 158 -6.26 7.60 0.91
N GLY A 159 -5.11 8.24 0.72
CA GLY A 159 -4.43 9.01 1.78
C GLY A 159 -5.31 10.10 2.40
N ALA A 160 -6.12 10.76 1.61
CA ALA A 160 -7.08 11.77 2.07
C ALA A 160 -8.30 11.15 2.78
N MET A 161 -8.75 9.97 2.32
CA MET A 161 -9.92 9.29 2.90
C MET A 161 -9.64 8.66 4.27
N GLY A 162 -8.42 8.18 4.51
CA GLY A 162 -8.10 7.48 5.77
C GLY A 162 -8.37 8.28 7.02
N PRO A 163 -7.84 9.51 7.18
CA PRO A 163 -8.14 10.35 8.33
C PRO A 163 -9.64 10.68 8.49
N LEU A 164 -10.35 10.89 7.37
CA LEU A 164 -11.79 11.11 7.39
C LEU A 164 -12.54 9.89 7.94
N LEU A 165 -12.20 8.70 7.46
CA LEU A 165 -12.80 7.45 7.93
C LEU A 165 -12.38 7.13 9.37
N ALA A 166 -11.15 7.45 9.77
CA ALA A 166 -10.74 7.34 11.17
C ALA A 166 -11.61 8.22 12.08
N ALA A 167 -11.89 9.46 11.68
CA ALA A 167 -12.74 10.37 12.42
C ALA A 167 -14.22 9.89 12.50
N LEU A 168 -14.75 9.36 11.39
CA LEU A 168 -16.15 8.94 11.31
C LEU A 168 -16.41 7.55 11.88
N VAL A 169 -15.41 6.67 11.88
CA VAL A 169 -15.57 5.25 12.25
C VAL A 169 -14.75 4.93 13.50
N VAL A 170 -13.43 5.21 13.50
CA VAL A 170 -12.59 4.72 14.58
C VAL A 170 -12.75 5.54 15.85
N ILE A 171 -12.88 6.87 15.74
CA ILE A 171 -13.05 7.71 16.92
C ILE A 171 -14.36 7.39 17.67
N PRO A 172 -15.54 7.30 17.04
CA PRO A 172 -16.78 6.99 17.76
C PRO A 172 -16.91 5.52 18.18
N PHE A 173 -16.39 4.56 17.40
CA PHE A 173 -16.56 3.13 17.68
C PHE A 173 -15.34 2.47 18.34
N GLY A 174 -14.26 3.24 18.54
CA GLY A 174 -13.05 2.79 19.22
C GLY A 174 -12.15 1.88 18.39
N GLN A 175 -11.06 1.43 19.02
CA GLN A 175 -9.97 0.68 18.37
C GLN A 175 -10.46 -0.57 17.61
N ALA A 176 -11.45 -1.29 18.14
CA ALA A 176 -11.93 -2.53 17.52
C ALA A 176 -12.48 -2.31 16.10
N SER A 177 -13.03 -1.13 15.82
CA SER A 177 -13.57 -0.78 14.50
C SER A 177 -12.49 -0.65 13.41
N ILE A 178 -11.20 -0.57 13.79
CA ILE A 178 -10.09 -0.69 12.82
C ILE A 178 -10.19 -2.01 12.06
N GLY A 179 -10.70 -3.07 12.69
CA GLY A 179 -10.93 -4.35 12.05
C GLY A 179 -11.89 -4.28 10.84
N TRP A 180 -12.77 -3.28 10.75
CA TRP A 180 -13.65 -3.12 9.59
C TRP A 180 -12.88 -2.75 8.30
N PHE A 181 -11.74 -2.10 8.44
CA PHE A 181 -10.85 -1.82 7.29
C PHE A 181 -10.23 -3.10 6.71
N ALA A 182 -10.28 -4.22 7.44
CA ALA A 182 -9.92 -5.53 6.89
C ALA A 182 -10.80 -5.91 5.67
N LEU A 183 -12.06 -5.43 5.61
CA LEU A 183 -12.92 -5.61 4.44
C LEU A 183 -12.33 -4.92 3.19
N ALA A 184 -11.72 -3.76 3.36
CA ALA A 184 -11.03 -3.07 2.26
C ALA A 184 -9.80 -3.86 1.78
N ALA A 185 -9.04 -4.48 2.70
CA ALA A 185 -7.92 -5.35 2.35
C ALA A 185 -8.39 -6.60 1.59
N ILE A 186 -9.48 -7.24 2.04
CA ILE A 186 -10.09 -8.39 1.35
C ILE A 186 -10.55 -7.97 -0.05
N LEU A 187 -11.23 -6.84 -0.19
CA LEU A 187 -11.66 -6.33 -1.49
C LEU A 187 -10.46 -6.09 -2.41
N ALA A 188 -9.39 -5.51 -1.92
CA ALA A 188 -8.18 -5.30 -2.70
C ALA A 188 -7.54 -6.63 -3.15
N ILE A 189 -7.51 -7.66 -2.28
CA ILE A 189 -7.03 -9.01 -2.63
C ILE A 189 -7.88 -9.62 -3.76
N LEU A 190 -9.20 -9.43 -3.71
CA LEU A 190 -10.13 -9.97 -4.72
C LEU A 190 -10.02 -9.26 -6.07
N ILE A 191 -9.58 -7.99 -6.08
CA ILE A 191 -9.36 -7.21 -7.31
C ILE A 191 -8.03 -7.60 -7.96
N LEU A 192 -7.00 -7.95 -7.15
CA LEU A 192 -5.64 -8.28 -7.60
C LEU A 192 -5.52 -9.70 -8.14
#